data_057dea0141d68691d6aa0dd69ac153fc
#
_entry.id   057dea0141d68691d6aa0dd69ac153fc
#
_cell.length_a   1.000
_cell.length_b   1.000
_cell.length_c   1.000
_cell.angle_alpha   90.00
_cell.angle_beta   90.00
_cell.angle_gamma   90.00
#
_symmetry.space_group_name_H-M   'P 1'
#
loop_
_entity.id
_entity.type
_entity.pdbx_description
1 polymer ?
#
loop_
_entity_poly.entity_id
_entity_poly.type
_entity_poly.pdbx_seq_one_letter_code
_entity_poly.pdbx_strand_id
1 'polypeptide(L)'
;MQINYVLDRYENILSDQRELFLNDMETKFDLKLTIVEQESQKDFVQKYAYDFSGITLIKILKNDVPNIKHIDLKTNGVVNIFTILPNNSYLKFEIERERFTASNPHQLLVLMVLLTIILGFLLLMVLRNQIKPIKTLASAAEAFGKGQSLSYKPPDRLK
;
A
#
# COMPACT_ATOMS: atom_id res chain seq x y z
N MET A 1 -6.63 12.04 15.92
CA MET A 1 -5.72 10.88 15.81
C MET A 1 -5.43 10.35 17.22
N GLN A 2 -5.33 9.03 17.43
CA GLN A 2 -5.21 8.39 18.75
C GLN A 2 -3.99 8.89 19.55
N ILE A 3 -2.87 9.12 18.88
CA ILE A 3 -1.62 9.59 19.50
C ILE A 3 -1.81 10.94 20.20
N ASN A 4 -2.46 11.91 19.54
CA ASN A 4 -2.71 13.22 20.14
C ASN A 4 -3.60 13.15 21.37
N TYR A 5 -4.59 12.25 21.36
CA TYR A 5 -5.45 12.01 22.51
C TYR A 5 -4.65 11.47 23.72
N VAL A 6 -3.75 10.51 23.47
CA VAL A 6 -2.90 9.94 24.50
C VAL A 6 -1.95 10.99 25.09
N LEU A 7 -1.34 11.82 24.23
CA LEU A 7 -0.42 12.88 24.67
C LEU A 7 -1.13 13.94 25.52
N ASP A 8 -2.25 14.48 25.05
CA ASP A 8 -3.03 15.51 25.74
C ASP A 8 -3.52 15.01 27.11
N ARG A 9 -3.97 13.75 27.16
CA ARG A 9 -4.43 13.14 28.41
C ARG A 9 -3.27 12.86 29.38
N TYR A 10 -2.14 12.38 28.86
CA TYR A 10 -0.96 12.07 29.68
C TYR A 10 -0.40 13.30 30.37
N GLU A 11 -0.40 14.47 29.71
CA GLU A 11 0.05 15.74 30.30
C GLU A 11 -0.84 16.19 31.46
N ASN A 12 -2.12 15.89 31.42
CA ASN A 12 -3.11 16.33 32.39
C ASN A 12 -3.36 15.35 33.56
N ILE A 13 -2.69 14.18 33.58
CA ILE A 13 -2.86 13.15 34.62
C ILE A 13 -1.79 13.29 35.72
N LEU A 14 -2.23 13.06 36.94
CA LEU A 14 -1.37 13.00 38.14
C LEU A 14 -0.33 11.88 38.00
N SER A 15 0.88 12.11 38.53
CA SER A 15 2.02 11.19 38.40
C SER A 15 1.70 9.75 38.83
N ASP A 16 0.93 9.59 39.90
CA ASP A 16 0.59 8.27 40.47
C ASP A 16 -0.36 7.44 39.60
N GLN A 17 -1.06 8.08 38.67
CA GLN A 17 -2.03 7.42 37.79
C GLN A 17 -1.51 7.18 36.39
N ARG A 18 -0.30 7.62 36.08
CA ARG A 18 0.27 7.54 34.73
C ARG A 18 0.48 6.12 34.24
N GLU A 19 0.96 5.23 35.09
CA GLU A 19 1.15 3.81 34.70
C GLU A 19 -0.18 3.11 34.39
N LEU A 20 -1.18 3.34 35.25
CA LEU A 20 -2.52 2.78 35.01
C LEU A 20 -3.14 3.31 33.73
N PHE A 21 -2.97 4.60 33.46
CA PHE A 21 -3.43 5.22 32.23
C PHE A 21 -2.74 4.65 31.00
N LEU A 22 -1.42 4.47 31.01
CA LEU A 22 -0.70 3.89 29.89
C LEU A 22 -1.16 2.47 29.59
N ASN A 23 -1.35 1.65 30.62
CA ASN A 23 -1.83 0.27 30.46
C ASN A 23 -3.26 0.20 29.91
N ASP A 24 -4.14 1.11 30.35
CA ASP A 24 -5.50 1.24 29.80
C ASP A 24 -5.47 1.66 28.31
N MET A 25 -4.60 2.59 27.96
CA MET A 25 -4.43 3.06 26.57
C MET A 25 -3.80 1.99 25.67
N GLU A 26 -2.84 1.21 26.17
CA GLU A 26 -2.27 0.08 25.47
C GLU A 26 -3.35 -0.93 25.08
N THR A 27 -4.21 -1.29 26.03
CA THR A 27 -5.29 -2.24 25.82
C THR A 27 -6.35 -1.70 24.87
N LYS A 28 -6.71 -0.42 25.06
CA LYS A 28 -7.80 0.22 24.31
C LYS A 28 -7.44 0.49 22.85
N PHE A 29 -6.21 0.85 22.58
CA PHE A 29 -5.74 1.19 21.22
C PHE A 29 -4.86 0.11 20.62
N ASP A 30 -4.57 -0.95 21.35
CA ASP A 30 -3.76 -2.09 20.92
C ASP A 30 -2.40 -1.60 20.36
N LEU A 31 -1.72 -0.79 21.14
CA LEU A 31 -0.40 -0.24 20.86
C LEU A 31 0.45 -0.37 22.13
N LYS A 32 1.77 -0.49 21.96
CA LYS A 32 2.69 -0.49 23.09
C LYS A 32 3.18 0.91 23.39
N LEU A 33 3.16 1.28 24.67
CA LEU A 33 3.62 2.56 25.20
C LEU A 33 4.78 2.33 26.17
N THR A 34 5.93 2.93 25.92
CA THR A 34 7.10 2.81 26.79
C THR A 34 7.68 4.19 27.06
N ILE A 35 7.92 4.51 28.31
CA ILE A 35 8.63 5.72 28.69
C ILE A 35 10.13 5.44 28.64
N VAL A 36 10.86 6.27 27.89
CA VAL A 36 12.31 6.17 27.74
C VAL A 36 12.91 7.46 28.31
N GLU A 37 13.73 7.33 29.35
CA GLU A 37 14.30 8.50 30.07
C GLU A 37 15.44 9.17 29.30
N GLN A 38 16.14 8.43 28.45
CA GLN A 38 17.25 8.97 27.68
C GLN A 38 17.48 8.18 26.40
N GLU A 39 17.25 8.79 25.25
CA GLU A 39 17.71 8.25 23.99
C GLU A 39 18.69 9.20 23.33
N SER A 40 19.70 8.59 22.70
CA SER A 40 20.79 9.26 22.00
C SER A 40 20.26 10.31 21.03
N GLN A 41 20.54 11.53 21.33
CA GLN A 41 20.10 12.77 20.67
C GLN A 41 20.38 12.82 19.18
N LYS A 42 19.59 12.16 18.37
CA LYS A 42 19.59 12.46 16.92
C LYS A 42 18.16 12.53 16.45
N ASP A 43 17.75 13.69 15.96
CA ASP A 43 16.52 13.85 15.18
C ASP A 43 16.65 13.01 13.92
N PHE A 44 16.27 11.74 13.99
CA PHE A 44 16.44 10.80 12.91
C PHE A 44 15.10 10.23 12.45
N VAL A 45 14.90 10.33 11.15
CA VAL A 45 13.93 9.48 10.47
C VAL A 45 14.70 8.30 9.89
N GLN A 46 14.57 7.12 10.51
CA GLN A 46 15.15 5.90 9.98
C GLN A 46 14.14 5.18 9.10
N LYS A 47 14.47 5.00 7.82
CA LYS A 47 13.65 4.29 6.83
C LYS A 47 14.53 3.48 5.89
N TYR A 48 13.97 2.47 5.24
CA TYR A 48 14.63 1.81 4.12
C TYR A 48 14.64 2.71 2.88
N ALA A 49 15.67 2.59 2.03
CA ALA A 49 15.85 3.41 0.83
C ALA A 49 14.67 3.31 -0.15
N TYR A 50 14.02 2.16 -0.22
CA TYR A 50 12.90 1.88 -1.14
C TYR A 50 11.53 1.89 -0.46
N ASP A 51 11.41 2.49 0.73
CA ASP A 51 10.16 2.54 1.49
C ASP A 51 9.30 3.73 1.08
N PHE A 52 8.58 3.60 -0.04
CA PHE A 52 7.67 4.63 -0.54
C PHE A 52 6.48 4.87 0.40
N SER A 53 5.97 3.80 1.02
CA SER A 53 4.87 3.91 1.99
C SER A 53 5.31 4.66 3.25
N GLY A 54 6.55 4.43 3.69
CA GLY A 54 7.14 5.12 4.82
C GLY A 54 7.29 6.63 4.60
N ILE A 55 7.57 7.10 3.39
CA ILE A 55 7.65 8.53 3.08
C ILE A 55 6.31 9.22 3.34
N THR A 56 5.23 8.63 2.86
CA THR A 56 3.87 9.17 3.04
C THR A 56 3.47 9.13 4.52
N LEU A 57 3.78 8.04 5.20
CA LEU A 57 3.52 7.89 6.64
C LEU A 57 4.26 8.95 7.47
N ILE A 58 5.54 9.17 7.23
CA ILE A 58 6.33 10.20 7.91
C ILE A 58 5.72 11.59 7.72
N LYS A 59 5.30 11.90 6.49
CA LYS A 59 4.68 13.19 6.18
C LYS A 59 3.37 13.40 6.95
N ILE A 60 2.52 12.38 7.00
CA ILE A 60 1.26 12.42 7.75
C ILE A 60 1.53 12.55 9.25
N LEU A 61 2.42 11.72 9.79
CA LEU A 61 2.74 11.75 11.23
C LEU A 61 3.31 13.11 11.66
N LYS A 62 4.24 13.67 10.90
CA LYS A 62 4.81 15.00 11.22
C LYS A 62 3.80 16.13 11.14
N ASN A 63 2.77 16.00 10.30
CA ASN A 63 1.73 17.01 10.17
C ASN A 63 0.66 16.90 11.27
N ASP A 64 0.36 15.68 11.70
CA ASP A 64 -0.77 15.40 12.59
C ASP A 64 -0.39 15.31 14.07
N VAL A 65 0.87 14.97 14.37
CA VAL A 65 1.33 14.78 15.76
C VAL A 65 2.36 15.85 16.13
N PRO A 66 2.07 16.69 17.12
CA PRO A 66 3.03 17.68 17.61
C PRO A 66 4.19 16.99 18.36
N ASN A 67 5.33 17.67 18.38
CA ASN A 67 6.50 17.28 19.18
C ASN A 67 7.13 15.90 18.87
N ILE A 68 6.93 15.38 17.66
CA ILE A 68 7.67 14.18 17.21
C ILE A 68 9.15 14.53 17.06
N LYS A 69 10.01 13.78 17.74
CA LYS A 69 11.47 13.90 17.64
C LYS A 69 12.07 12.84 16.74
N HIS A 70 11.61 11.61 16.86
CA HIS A 70 12.19 10.48 16.16
C HIS A 70 11.12 9.55 15.61
N ILE A 71 11.31 9.03 14.38
CA ILE A 71 10.47 8.01 13.76
C ILE A 71 11.39 6.92 13.22
N ASP A 72 11.25 5.70 13.73
CA ASP A 72 11.97 4.54 13.24
C ASP A 72 11.02 3.57 12.52
N LEU A 73 11.30 3.37 11.23
CA LEU A 73 10.58 2.46 10.33
C LEU A 73 11.44 1.25 9.92
N LYS A 74 12.66 1.11 10.46
CA LYS A 74 13.55 0.00 10.14
C LYS A 74 13.24 -1.27 10.90
N THR A 75 12.57 -1.15 12.04
CA THR A 75 12.18 -2.32 12.81
C THR A 75 11.11 -3.09 12.06
N ASN A 76 11.35 -4.37 11.79
CA ASN A 76 10.47 -5.21 10.98
C ASN A 76 9.06 -5.26 11.57
N GLY A 77 8.09 -4.80 10.76
CA GLY A 77 6.67 -4.87 11.09
C GLY A 77 6.17 -3.87 12.12
N VAL A 78 7.03 -3.03 12.71
CA VAL A 78 6.65 -2.06 13.74
C VAL A 78 7.12 -0.66 13.37
N VAL A 79 6.30 0.33 13.68
CA VAL A 79 6.62 1.75 13.58
C VAL A 79 6.86 2.28 14.99
N ASN A 80 8.07 2.73 15.28
CA ASN A 80 8.40 3.36 16.55
C ASN A 80 8.35 4.88 16.38
N ILE A 81 7.52 5.54 17.17
CA ILE A 81 7.35 7.00 17.18
C ILE A 81 7.75 7.50 18.55
N PHE A 82 8.68 8.43 18.60
CA PHE A 82 9.17 9.03 19.84
C PHE A 82 8.71 10.48 19.92
N THR A 83 7.98 10.79 20.97
CA THR A 83 7.47 12.14 21.25
C THR A 83 8.05 12.65 22.55
N ILE A 84 8.47 13.92 22.57
CA ILE A 84 9.01 14.53 23.78
C ILE A 84 7.89 14.91 24.75
N LEU A 85 8.09 14.60 26.02
CA LEU A 85 7.22 14.99 27.12
C LEU A 85 7.76 16.23 27.83
N PRO A 86 6.93 17.00 28.55
CA PRO A 86 7.36 18.21 29.27
C PRO A 86 8.49 18.01 30.29
N ASN A 87 8.61 16.81 30.83
CA ASN A 87 9.68 16.41 31.79
C ASN A 87 10.98 15.98 31.10
N ASN A 88 11.14 16.25 29.81
CA ASN A 88 12.30 15.88 28.98
C ASN A 88 12.53 14.36 28.83
N SER A 89 11.55 13.52 29.17
CA SER A 89 11.52 12.11 28.81
C SER A 89 10.83 11.91 27.46
N TYR A 90 10.98 10.71 26.89
CA TYR A 90 10.36 10.35 25.60
C TYR A 90 9.26 9.33 25.83
N LEU A 91 8.12 9.54 25.22
CA LEU A 91 7.08 8.54 25.09
C LEU A 91 7.24 7.83 23.73
N LYS A 92 7.57 6.55 23.79
CA LYS A 92 7.70 5.68 22.63
C LYS A 92 6.36 5.01 22.35
N PHE A 93 5.85 5.18 21.15
CA PHE A 93 4.71 4.46 20.62
C PHE A 93 5.21 3.36 19.69
N GLU A 94 4.87 2.11 19.97
CA GLU A 94 5.09 0.98 19.07
C GLU A 94 3.77 0.59 18.44
N ILE A 95 3.65 0.77 17.14
CA ILE A 95 2.42 0.50 16.39
C ILE A 95 2.75 -0.45 15.25
N GLU A 96 1.95 -1.49 15.08
CA GLU A 96 2.13 -2.41 13.96
C GLU A 96 2.00 -1.69 12.61
N ARG A 97 2.97 -1.90 11.75
CA ARG A 97 3.04 -1.24 10.45
C ARG A 97 1.84 -1.58 9.56
N GLU A 98 1.27 -2.76 9.72
CA GLU A 98 0.10 -3.21 8.96
C GLU A 98 -1.10 -2.28 9.16
N ARG A 99 -1.24 -1.66 10.32
CA ARG A 99 -2.32 -0.70 10.60
C ARG A 99 -2.23 0.58 9.78
N PHE A 100 -1.02 0.96 9.37
CA PHE A 100 -0.81 2.11 8.48
C PHE A 100 -0.89 1.73 7.00
N THR A 101 -0.69 0.45 6.68
CA THR A 101 -0.67 -0.07 5.30
C THR A 101 -1.99 -0.73 4.88
N ALA A 102 -2.91 -0.98 5.80
CA ALA A 102 -4.15 -1.73 5.58
C ALA A 102 -5.12 -1.11 4.54
N SER A 103 -4.80 0.03 3.99
CA SER A 103 -5.55 0.63 2.89
C SER A 103 -4.59 1.09 1.79
N ASN A 104 -4.07 0.12 1.00
CA ASN A 104 -3.41 0.41 -0.27
C ASN A 104 -4.42 0.31 -1.43
N PRO A 105 -5.31 1.31 -1.62
CA PRO A 105 -6.21 1.32 -2.77
C PRO A 105 -5.43 1.35 -4.09
N HIS A 106 -4.19 1.84 -4.06
CA HIS A 106 -3.28 1.84 -5.20
C HIS A 106 -2.89 0.44 -5.67
N GLN A 107 -2.70 -0.52 -4.78
CA GLN A 107 -2.36 -1.88 -5.16
C GLN A 107 -3.50 -2.55 -5.93
N LEU A 108 -4.72 -2.35 -5.48
CA LEU A 108 -5.93 -2.87 -6.14
C LEU A 108 -6.14 -2.20 -7.49
N LEU A 109 -5.89 -0.89 -7.59
CA LEU A 109 -5.98 -0.12 -8.82
C LEU A 109 -4.93 -0.58 -9.85
N VAL A 110 -3.69 -0.76 -9.44
CA VAL A 110 -2.60 -1.29 -10.29
C VAL A 110 -2.94 -2.70 -10.77
N LEU A 111 -3.45 -3.56 -9.89
CA LEU A 111 -3.88 -4.91 -10.27
C LEU A 111 -5.01 -4.88 -11.31
N MET A 112 -6.02 -4.00 -11.12
CA MET A 112 -7.11 -3.84 -12.09
C MET A 112 -6.62 -3.37 -13.45
N VAL A 113 -5.73 -2.38 -13.50
CA VAL A 113 -5.14 -1.89 -14.76
C VAL A 113 -4.34 -2.98 -15.45
N LEU A 114 -3.49 -3.70 -14.70
CA LEU A 114 -2.71 -4.81 -15.25
C LEU A 114 -3.60 -5.90 -15.84
N LEU A 115 -4.63 -6.30 -15.10
CA LEU A 115 -5.59 -7.32 -15.52
C LEU A 115 -6.33 -6.88 -16.80
N THR A 116 -6.74 -5.62 -16.88
CA THR A 116 -7.41 -5.05 -18.06
C THR A 116 -6.52 -5.09 -19.29
N ILE A 117 -5.23 -4.75 -19.16
CA ILE A 117 -4.26 -4.80 -20.24
C ILE A 117 -4.08 -6.24 -20.75
N ILE A 118 -3.90 -7.20 -19.82
CA ILE A 118 -3.73 -8.61 -20.16
C ILE A 118 -4.97 -9.13 -20.89
N LEU A 119 -6.15 -8.85 -20.35
CA LEU A 119 -7.43 -9.30 -20.95
C LEU A 119 -7.65 -8.68 -22.33
N GLY A 120 -7.35 -7.38 -22.49
CA GLY A 120 -7.42 -6.69 -23.76
C GLY A 120 -6.48 -7.30 -24.81
N PHE A 121 -5.26 -7.63 -24.43
CA PHE A 121 -4.30 -8.29 -25.31
C PHE A 121 -4.78 -9.67 -25.75
N LEU A 122 -5.30 -10.48 -24.81
CA LEU A 122 -5.87 -11.80 -25.14
C LEU A 122 -7.06 -11.68 -26.11
N LEU A 123 -7.95 -10.70 -25.86
CA LEU A 123 -9.10 -10.44 -26.72
C LEU A 123 -8.66 -10.09 -28.18
N LEU A 124 -7.69 -9.18 -28.30
CA LEU A 124 -7.14 -8.81 -29.60
C LEU A 124 -6.48 -10.00 -30.32
N MET A 125 -5.79 -10.87 -29.59
CA MET A 125 -5.19 -12.08 -30.15
C MET A 125 -6.24 -13.04 -30.68
N VAL A 126 -7.32 -13.26 -29.94
CA VAL A 126 -8.44 -14.11 -30.35
C VAL A 126 -9.15 -13.53 -31.58
N LEU A 127 -9.50 -12.24 -31.56
CA LEU A 127 -10.14 -11.55 -32.66
C LEU A 127 -9.29 -11.62 -33.94
N ARG A 128 -7.99 -11.37 -33.83
CA ARG A 128 -7.08 -11.43 -34.97
C ARG A 128 -7.02 -12.83 -35.59
N ASN A 129 -7.14 -13.85 -34.80
CA ASN A 129 -7.14 -15.24 -35.24
C ASN A 129 -8.47 -15.61 -35.92
N GLN A 130 -9.58 -15.06 -35.45
CA GLN A 130 -10.92 -15.31 -36.05
C GLN A 130 -11.20 -14.52 -37.34
N ILE A 131 -10.58 -13.35 -37.53
CA ILE A 131 -10.76 -12.53 -38.72
C ILE A 131 -10.13 -13.16 -39.96
N LYS A 132 -9.04 -13.92 -39.84
CA LYS A 132 -8.36 -14.58 -40.96
C LYS A 132 -9.29 -15.52 -41.75
N PRO A 133 -9.98 -16.49 -41.14
CA PRO A 133 -10.88 -17.38 -41.89
C PRO A 133 -12.05 -16.64 -42.54
N ILE A 134 -12.56 -15.57 -41.91
CA ILE A 134 -13.66 -14.78 -42.49
C ILE A 134 -13.22 -14.06 -43.76
N LYS A 135 -12.03 -13.48 -43.79
CA LYS A 135 -11.48 -12.85 -45.01
C LYS A 135 -11.26 -13.85 -46.12
N THR A 136 -10.80 -15.06 -45.80
CA THR A 136 -10.61 -16.13 -46.81
C THR A 136 -11.93 -16.57 -47.37
N LEU A 137 -12.98 -16.72 -46.59
CA LEU A 137 -14.32 -17.04 -47.05
C LEU A 137 -14.92 -15.93 -47.90
N ALA A 138 -14.76 -14.67 -47.52
CA ALA A 138 -15.23 -13.52 -48.27
C ALA A 138 -14.55 -13.43 -49.64
N SER A 139 -13.23 -13.63 -49.72
CA SER A 139 -12.49 -13.63 -50.99
C SER A 139 -12.87 -14.81 -51.88
N ALA A 140 -13.13 -15.97 -51.32
CA ALA A 140 -13.61 -17.13 -52.07
C ALA A 140 -15.02 -16.91 -52.63
N ALA A 141 -15.91 -16.31 -51.89
CA ALA A 141 -17.26 -15.95 -52.32
C ALA A 141 -17.24 -14.90 -53.46
N GLU A 142 -16.36 -13.91 -53.37
CA GLU A 142 -16.18 -12.88 -54.38
C GLU A 142 -15.65 -13.48 -55.70
N ALA A 143 -14.67 -14.36 -55.62
CA ALA A 143 -14.12 -15.04 -56.78
C ALA A 143 -15.14 -15.97 -57.46
N PHE A 144 -15.96 -16.66 -56.69
CA PHE A 144 -17.07 -17.47 -57.19
C PHE A 144 -18.11 -16.60 -57.90
N GLY A 145 -18.46 -15.44 -57.33
CA GLY A 145 -19.36 -14.47 -57.96
C GLY A 145 -18.83 -13.89 -59.28
N LYS A 146 -17.51 -13.89 -59.50
CA LYS A 146 -16.84 -13.45 -60.72
C LYS A 146 -16.60 -14.59 -61.72
N GLY A 147 -17.13 -15.80 -61.47
CA GLY A 147 -16.99 -16.97 -62.37
C GLY A 147 -15.59 -17.59 -62.38
N GLN A 148 -14.75 -17.27 -61.40
CA GLN A 148 -13.42 -17.84 -61.28
C GLN A 148 -13.48 -19.09 -60.42
N SER A 149 -13.03 -20.25 -60.89
CA SER A 149 -12.91 -21.47 -60.09
C SER A 149 -11.66 -21.39 -59.19
N LEU A 150 -11.83 -20.95 -57.96
CA LEU A 150 -10.78 -21.04 -56.99
C LEU A 150 -10.83 -22.39 -56.26
N SER A 151 -9.70 -23.09 -56.28
CA SER A 151 -9.50 -24.26 -55.44
C SER A 151 -9.42 -23.79 -53.97
N TYR A 152 -10.50 -23.99 -53.23
CA TYR A 152 -10.52 -23.73 -51.77
C TYR A 152 -9.60 -24.74 -51.08
N LYS A 153 -8.51 -24.24 -50.52
CA LYS A 153 -7.64 -25.02 -49.61
C LYS A 153 -8.07 -24.73 -48.18
N PRO A 154 -8.72 -25.65 -47.49
CA PRO A 154 -9.09 -25.43 -46.08
C PRO A 154 -7.85 -25.19 -45.24
N PRO A 155 -7.94 -24.34 -44.23
CA PRO A 155 -6.82 -24.11 -43.28
C PRO A 155 -6.48 -25.43 -42.58
N ASP A 156 -5.18 -25.76 -42.55
CA ASP A 156 -4.68 -26.92 -41.78
C ASP A 156 -5.20 -26.87 -40.37
N ARG A 157 -5.94 -27.87 -39.92
CA ARG A 157 -6.32 -28.01 -38.50
C ARG A 157 -5.04 -28.23 -37.75
N LEU A 158 -4.74 -27.28 -36.87
CA LEU A 158 -3.70 -27.45 -35.84
C LEU A 158 -4.00 -28.74 -35.05
N LYS A 159 -3.05 -29.68 -35.12
CA LYS A 159 -3.03 -30.87 -34.27
C LYS A 159 -2.70 -30.48 -32.84
#